data_430ebecd306fea7c4eb59129131ea0cd
#
_entry.id   430ebecd306fea7c4eb59129131ea0cd
#
_cell.length_a   1.000
_cell.length_b   1.000
_cell.length_c   1.000
_cell.angle_alpha   90.00
_cell.angle_beta   90.00
_cell.angle_gamma   90.00
#
_symmetry.space_group_name_H-M   'P 1'
#
loop_
_entity.id
_entity.type
_entity.pdbx_description
1 polymer ?
#
loop_
_entity_poly.entity_id
_entity_poly.type
_entity_poly.pdbx_seq_one_letter_code
_entity_poly.pdbx_strand_id
1 'polypeptide(L)'
;EDLGIELVSRFRIRLAEWIEVLEERESDPWALLNAYFEFYLDYLNEGGRKICFSGMLGAEFQAIPDGMREEARQCMEQILHWLVSVLQRGEADGRLRFEGPPEAKAVQLGGALQGGLQIARVAGPERFRQLIEQLRLELRPSDG
;
A
#
# COMPACT_ATOMS: atom_id res chain seq x y z
N GLU A 1 22.19 10.38 11.42
CA GLU A 1 20.78 10.77 11.68
C GLU A 1 20.20 11.54 10.50
N ASP A 2 20.83 12.62 10.06
CA ASP A 2 20.33 13.46 8.96
C ASP A 2 20.17 12.71 7.63
N LEU A 3 21.08 11.80 7.29
CA LEU A 3 21.00 10.99 6.08
C LEU A 3 19.78 10.04 6.11
N GLY A 4 19.49 9.45 7.27
CA GLY A 4 18.34 8.58 7.43
C GLY A 4 17.02 9.33 7.26
N ILE A 5 16.91 10.50 7.88
CA ILE A 5 15.74 11.39 7.74
C ILE A 5 15.56 11.78 6.29
N GLU A 6 16.63 12.19 5.59
CA GLU A 6 16.60 12.55 4.19
C GLU A 6 16.12 11.40 3.28
N LEU A 7 16.56 10.17 3.55
CA LEU A 7 16.11 9.00 2.78
C LEU A 7 14.62 8.73 2.95
N VAL A 8 14.09 8.80 4.18
CA VAL A 8 12.66 8.62 4.43
C VAL A 8 11.84 9.74 3.81
N SER A 9 12.30 10.98 3.94
CA SER A 9 11.65 12.15 3.34
C SER A 9 11.58 12.03 1.80
N ARG A 10 12.67 11.63 1.16
CA ARG A 10 12.67 11.39 -0.29
C ARG A 10 11.72 10.27 -0.71
N PHE A 11 11.64 9.21 0.06
CA PHE A 11 10.69 8.13 -0.21
C PHE A 11 9.24 8.65 -0.13
N ARG A 12 8.93 9.43 0.90
CA ARG A 12 7.61 10.04 1.08
C ARG A 12 7.24 10.97 -0.08
N ILE A 13 8.19 11.80 -0.53
CA ILE A 13 7.99 12.71 -1.67
C ILE A 13 7.70 11.90 -2.95
N ARG A 14 8.48 10.85 -3.23
CA ARG A 14 8.26 9.98 -4.39
C ARG A 14 6.92 9.26 -4.34
N LEU A 15 6.48 8.87 -3.17
CA LEU A 15 5.16 8.28 -2.99
C LEU A 15 4.06 9.29 -3.32
N ALA A 16 4.20 10.54 -2.85
CA ALA A 16 3.28 11.62 -3.17
C ALA A 16 3.21 11.89 -4.67
N GLU A 17 4.35 11.98 -5.34
CA GLU A 17 4.44 12.16 -6.78
C GLU A 17 3.81 10.99 -7.55
N TRP A 18 4.04 9.77 -7.11
CA TRP A 18 3.41 8.59 -7.72
C TRP A 18 1.89 8.62 -7.61
N ILE A 19 1.35 8.98 -6.45
CA ILE A 19 -0.10 9.14 -6.23
C ILE A 19 -0.65 10.25 -7.13
N GLU A 20 0.00 11.40 -7.18
CA GLU A 20 -0.42 12.55 -7.99
C GLU A 20 -0.49 12.19 -9.48
N VAL A 21 0.57 11.60 -10.03
CA VAL A 21 0.62 11.17 -11.43
C VAL A 21 -0.45 10.12 -11.73
N LEU A 22 -0.67 9.19 -10.82
CA LEU A 22 -1.70 8.16 -10.97
C LEU A 22 -3.11 8.77 -10.99
N GLU A 23 -3.42 9.67 -10.05
CA GLU A 23 -4.71 10.36 -9.95
C GLU A 23 -4.98 11.29 -11.15
N GLU A 24 -3.96 11.84 -11.78
CA GLU A 24 -4.10 12.62 -13.02
C GLU A 24 -4.48 11.76 -14.23
N ARG A 25 -4.06 10.51 -14.26
CA ARG A 25 -4.22 9.60 -15.40
C ARG A 25 -5.42 8.67 -15.27
N GLU A 26 -5.83 8.39 -14.07
CA GLU A 26 -6.86 7.40 -13.76
C GLU A 26 -7.86 7.93 -12.75
N SER A 27 -9.13 7.80 -13.05
CA SER A 27 -10.22 8.22 -12.16
C SER A 27 -11.06 7.05 -11.63
N ASP A 28 -10.96 5.87 -12.24
CA ASP A 28 -11.69 4.69 -11.78
C ASP A 28 -11.10 4.13 -10.47
N PRO A 29 -11.85 4.12 -9.36
CA PRO A 29 -11.36 3.60 -8.09
C PRO A 29 -10.86 2.16 -8.14
N TRP A 30 -11.46 1.31 -8.96
CA TRP A 30 -10.99 -0.06 -9.16
C TRP A 30 -9.61 -0.09 -9.81
N ALA A 31 -9.39 0.72 -10.85
CA ALA A 31 -8.11 0.83 -11.52
C ALA A 31 -7.03 1.44 -10.62
N LEU A 32 -7.37 2.45 -9.80
CA LEU A 32 -6.47 3.04 -8.82
C LEU A 32 -6.01 2.01 -7.77
N LEU A 33 -6.93 1.23 -7.24
CA LEU A 33 -6.62 0.18 -6.27
C LEU A 33 -5.74 -0.92 -6.89
N ASN A 34 -6.04 -1.33 -8.12
CA ASN A 34 -5.21 -2.30 -8.82
C ASN A 34 -3.80 -1.78 -9.12
N ALA A 35 -3.63 -0.50 -9.42
CA ALA A 35 -2.31 0.12 -9.57
C ALA A 35 -1.50 0.01 -8.28
N TYR A 36 -2.14 0.15 -7.13
CA TYR A 36 -1.51 -0.06 -5.81
C TYR A 36 -1.09 -1.52 -5.61
N PHE A 37 -1.91 -2.49 -5.99
CA PHE A 37 -1.54 -3.90 -5.95
C PHE A 37 -0.36 -4.22 -6.88
N GLU A 38 -0.38 -3.68 -8.10
CA GLU A 38 0.72 -3.85 -9.06
C GLU A 38 2.04 -3.27 -8.55
N PHE A 39 2.01 -2.16 -7.83
CA PHE A 39 3.19 -1.61 -7.16
C PHE A 39 3.86 -2.64 -6.25
N TYR A 40 3.08 -3.40 -5.46
CA TYR A 40 3.60 -4.48 -4.63
C TYR A 40 4.05 -5.70 -5.41
N LEU A 41 3.35 -6.06 -6.48
CA LEU A 41 3.74 -7.17 -7.36
C LEU A 41 5.08 -6.89 -8.06
N ASP A 42 5.35 -5.66 -8.42
CA ASP A 42 6.64 -5.25 -9.00
C ASP A 42 7.81 -5.47 -8.04
N TYR A 43 7.61 -5.31 -6.74
CA TYR A 43 8.61 -5.67 -5.73
C TYR A 43 9.00 -7.16 -5.78
N LEU A 44 8.05 -8.03 -6.04
CA LEU A 44 8.31 -9.47 -6.18
C LEU A 44 9.11 -9.78 -7.46
N ASN A 45 8.75 -9.14 -8.56
CA ASN A 45 9.36 -9.37 -9.87
C ASN A 45 10.81 -8.91 -9.94
N GLU A 46 11.21 -7.96 -9.12
CA GLU A 46 12.60 -7.50 -8.97
C GLU A 46 13.48 -8.47 -8.14
N GLY A 47 13.03 -9.70 -7.95
CA GLY A 47 13.80 -10.79 -7.34
C GLY A 47 13.75 -10.85 -5.82
N GLY A 48 12.75 -10.23 -5.19
CA GLY A 48 12.54 -10.30 -3.73
C GLY A 48 13.67 -9.68 -2.89
N ARG A 49 14.61 -8.97 -3.52
CA ARG A 49 15.76 -8.36 -2.85
C ARG A 49 15.45 -7.00 -2.24
N LYS A 50 14.38 -6.34 -2.70
CA LYS A 50 13.95 -5.07 -2.16
C LYS A 50 12.90 -5.30 -1.09
N ILE A 51 13.23 -4.92 0.14
CA ILE A 51 12.28 -4.82 1.23
C ILE A 51 11.43 -3.58 0.96
N CYS A 52 10.12 -3.68 1.13
CA CYS A 52 9.27 -2.50 1.14
C CYS A 52 9.78 -1.54 2.21
N PHE A 53 10.19 -0.35 1.82
CA PHE A 53 10.84 0.60 2.72
C PHE A 53 9.93 1.00 3.88
N SER A 54 8.63 1.19 3.64
CA SER A 54 7.66 1.48 4.69
C SER A 54 7.45 0.31 5.65
N GLY A 55 7.50 -0.93 5.15
CA GLY A 55 7.44 -2.13 5.98
C GLY A 55 8.66 -2.29 6.87
N MET A 56 9.84 -2.01 6.33
CA MET A 56 11.09 -2.01 7.10
C MET A 56 11.08 -0.95 8.21
N LEU A 57 10.65 0.27 7.89
CA LEU A 57 10.52 1.34 8.89
C LEU A 57 9.53 0.97 9.99
N GLY A 58 8.42 0.31 9.65
CA GLY A 58 7.47 -0.18 10.64
C GLY A 58 8.05 -1.24 11.57
N ALA A 59 8.79 -2.20 11.02
CA ALA A 59 9.43 -3.26 11.80
C ALA A 59 10.51 -2.72 12.76
N GLU A 60 11.29 -1.73 12.30
CA GLU A 60 12.40 -1.15 13.07
C GLU A 60 12.00 0.15 13.80
N PHE A 61 10.71 0.47 13.87
CA PHE A 61 10.21 1.78 14.32
C PHE A 61 10.75 2.21 15.70
N GLN A 62 10.88 1.28 16.62
CA GLN A 62 11.40 1.58 17.96
C GLN A 62 12.92 1.82 18.00
N ALA A 63 13.63 1.31 17.00
CA ALA A 63 15.09 1.39 16.93
C ALA A 63 15.61 2.60 16.13
N ILE A 64 14.76 3.24 15.34
CA ILE A 64 15.13 4.40 14.52
C ILE A 64 15.00 5.72 15.28
N PRO A 65 15.79 6.76 14.93
CA PRO A 65 15.73 8.08 15.55
C PRO A 65 14.38 8.77 15.43
N ASP A 66 14.06 9.69 16.35
CA ASP A 66 12.78 10.41 16.40
C ASP A 66 12.41 11.11 15.09
N GLY A 67 13.37 11.76 14.43
CA GLY A 67 13.13 12.42 13.15
C GLY A 67 12.75 11.43 12.04
N MET A 68 13.35 10.25 12.02
CA MET A 68 12.97 9.18 11.10
C MET A 68 11.60 8.60 11.45
N ARG A 69 11.27 8.46 12.72
CA ARG A 69 9.94 8.02 13.16
C ARG A 69 8.84 8.95 12.70
N GLU A 70 9.07 10.25 12.78
CA GLU A 70 8.10 11.25 12.33
C GLU A 70 7.87 11.16 10.81
N GLU A 71 8.93 11.10 10.01
CA GLU A 71 8.82 10.92 8.55
C GLU A 71 8.14 9.60 8.19
N ALA A 72 8.45 8.51 8.88
CA ALA A 72 7.82 7.21 8.69
C ALA A 72 6.31 7.26 9.01
N ARG A 73 5.92 7.95 10.08
CA ARG A 73 4.52 8.15 10.45
C ARG A 73 3.78 8.93 9.37
N GLN A 74 4.35 10.04 8.89
CA GLN A 74 3.77 10.83 7.82
C GLN A 74 3.62 10.02 6.52
N CYS A 75 4.60 9.20 6.18
CA CYS A 75 4.53 8.31 5.01
C CYS A 75 3.38 7.30 5.13
N MET A 76 3.23 6.66 6.29
CA MET A 76 2.14 5.71 6.55
C MET A 76 0.78 6.39 6.49
N GLU A 77 0.63 7.53 7.15
CA GLU A 77 -0.62 8.31 7.12
C GLU A 77 -0.99 8.75 5.71
N GLN A 78 -0.02 9.14 4.90
CA GLN A 78 -0.24 9.54 3.51
C GLN A 78 -0.84 8.39 2.68
N ILE A 79 -0.29 7.19 2.76
CA ILE A 79 -0.80 6.05 2.00
C ILE A 79 -2.15 5.59 2.50
N LEU A 80 -2.36 5.56 3.82
CA LEU A 80 -3.65 5.20 4.39
C LEU A 80 -4.73 6.21 4.03
N HIS A 81 -4.43 7.51 4.08
CA HIS A 81 -5.35 8.57 3.68
C HIS A 81 -5.76 8.44 2.21
N TRP A 82 -4.81 8.18 1.32
CA TRP A 82 -5.10 7.94 -0.09
C TRP A 82 -5.96 6.69 -0.30
N LEU A 83 -5.64 5.57 0.36
CA LEU A 83 -6.46 4.35 0.28
C LEU A 83 -7.89 4.59 0.75
N VAL A 84 -8.08 5.31 1.85
CA VAL A 84 -9.42 5.69 2.34
C VAL A 84 -10.18 6.46 1.26
N SER A 85 -9.54 7.45 0.63
CA SER A 85 -10.15 8.22 -0.47
C SER A 85 -10.57 7.34 -1.64
N VAL A 86 -9.72 6.42 -2.08
CA VAL A 86 -10.04 5.48 -3.16
C VAL A 86 -11.20 4.57 -2.78
N LEU A 87 -11.19 4.02 -1.56
CA LEU A 87 -12.25 3.14 -1.05
C LEU A 87 -13.59 3.87 -0.95
N GLN A 88 -13.62 5.09 -0.43
CA GLN A 88 -14.84 5.90 -0.33
C GLN A 88 -15.43 6.19 -1.71
N ARG A 89 -14.61 6.61 -2.66
CA ARG A 89 -15.05 6.86 -4.05
C ARG A 89 -15.56 5.58 -4.71
N GLY A 90 -14.85 4.47 -4.52
CA GLY A 90 -15.22 3.18 -5.09
C GLY A 90 -16.54 2.64 -4.55
N GLU A 91 -16.79 2.80 -3.25
CA GLU A 91 -18.07 2.43 -2.63
C GLU A 91 -19.22 3.31 -3.14
N ALA A 92 -19.00 4.64 -3.19
CA ALA A 92 -20.01 5.59 -3.67
C ALA A 92 -20.38 5.37 -5.15
N ASP A 93 -19.39 5.03 -5.98
CA ASP A 93 -19.57 4.79 -7.42
C ASP A 93 -20.02 3.35 -7.76
N GLY A 94 -20.12 2.45 -6.76
CA GLY A 94 -20.40 1.04 -6.97
C GLY A 94 -19.27 0.27 -7.66
N ARG A 95 -18.05 0.81 -7.66
CA ARG A 95 -16.85 0.21 -8.28
C ARG A 95 -16.07 -0.69 -7.32
N LEU A 96 -16.28 -0.55 -6.03
CA LEU A 96 -15.70 -1.38 -4.98
C LEU A 96 -16.79 -1.82 -4.01
N ARG A 97 -16.61 -3.01 -3.43
CA ARG A 97 -17.46 -3.57 -2.39
C ARG A 97 -16.59 -4.03 -1.22
N PHE A 98 -16.97 -3.64 -0.03
CA PHE A 98 -16.35 -4.13 1.22
C PHE A 98 -17.30 -3.88 2.38
N GLU A 99 -17.05 -4.56 3.49
CA GLU A 99 -17.78 -4.37 4.74
C GLU A 99 -16.97 -3.49 5.70
N GLY A 100 -17.69 -2.77 6.54
CA GLY A 100 -17.10 -1.89 7.55
C GLY A 100 -16.67 -0.53 7.01
N PRO A 101 -16.08 0.31 7.85
CA PRO A 101 -15.65 1.64 7.47
C PRO A 101 -14.41 1.61 6.55
N PRO A 102 -14.29 2.56 5.59
CA PRO A 102 -13.14 2.65 4.69
C PRO A 102 -11.80 2.74 5.41
N GLU A 103 -11.75 3.40 6.56
CA GLU A 103 -10.55 3.54 7.39
C GLU A 103 -10.03 2.17 7.88
N ALA A 104 -10.92 1.32 8.37
CA ALA A 104 -10.55 -0.03 8.79
C ALA A 104 -10.15 -0.91 7.61
N LYS A 105 -10.83 -0.76 6.47
CA LYS A 105 -10.49 -1.50 5.25
C LYS A 105 -9.12 -1.09 4.72
N ALA A 106 -8.78 0.19 4.75
CA ALA A 106 -7.44 0.68 4.36
C ALA A 106 -6.33 0.05 5.21
N VAL A 107 -6.51 0.01 6.52
CA VAL A 107 -5.55 -0.64 7.44
C VAL A 107 -5.45 -2.15 7.15
N GLN A 108 -6.57 -2.82 6.93
CA GLN A 108 -6.60 -4.24 6.58
C GLN A 108 -5.83 -4.52 5.28
N LEU A 109 -6.05 -3.73 4.23
CA LEU A 109 -5.33 -3.85 2.95
C LEU A 109 -3.83 -3.62 3.13
N GLY A 110 -3.44 -2.55 3.81
CA GLY A 110 -2.04 -2.24 4.09
C GLY A 110 -1.35 -3.36 4.88
N GLY A 111 -2.02 -3.87 5.91
CA GLY A 111 -1.53 -4.98 6.74
C GLY A 111 -1.40 -6.29 5.95
N ALA A 112 -2.40 -6.61 5.12
CA ALA A 112 -2.37 -7.79 4.27
C ALA A 112 -1.22 -7.76 3.26
N LEU A 113 -1.00 -6.62 2.61
CA LEU A 113 0.09 -6.46 1.63
C LEU A 113 1.47 -6.54 2.29
N GLN A 114 1.67 -5.89 3.41
CA GLN A 114 2.93 -5.94 4.17
C GLN A 114 3.19 -7.36 4.69
N GLY A 115 2.22 -7.99 5.32
CA GLY A 115 2.31 -9.38 5.79
C GLY A 115 2.47 -10.38 4.65
N GLY A 116 1.80 -10.15 3.53
CA GLY A 116 1.91 -10.95 2.31
C GLY A 116 3.32 -10.96 1.72
N LEU A 117 4.01 -9.81 1.72
CA LEU A 117 5.42 -9.74 1.32
C LEU A 117 6.32 -10.57 2.25
N GLN A 118 6.09 -10.57 3.55
CA GLN A 118 6.82 -11.41 4.49
C GLN A 118 6.57 -12.90 4.23
N ILE A 119 5.33 -13.29 3.99
CA ILE A 119 4.97 -14.66 3.60
C ILE A 119 5.67 -15.06 2.31
N ALA A 120 5.69 -14.20 1.30
CA ALA A 120 6.35 -14.45 0.03
C ALA A 120 7.85 -14.69 0.18
N ARG A 121 8.51 -13.96 1.08
CA ARG A 121 9.95 -14.13 1.36
C ARG A 121 10.27 -15.49 1.95
N VAL A 122 9.38 -16.04 2.75
CA VAL A 122 9.57 -17.33 3.45
C VAL A 122 9.02 -18.49 2.62
N ALA A 123 7.83 -18.35 2.04
CA ALA A 123 7.07 -19.42 1.42
C ALA A 123 6.95 -19.32 -0.12
N GLY A 124 7.57 -18.31 -0.73
CA GLY A 124 7.60 -18.11 -2.17
C GLY A 124 6.60 -17.06 -2.69
N PRO A 125 6.90 -16.47 -3.87
CA PRO A 125 6.14 -15.35 -4.42
C PRO A 125 4.71 -15.69 -4.82
N GLU A 126 4.44 -16.97 -5.11
CA GLU A 126 3.10 -17.44 -5.50
C GLU A 126 2.06 -17.17 -4.39
N ARG A 127 2.47 -17.25 -3.13
CA ARG A 127 1.60 -16.94 -1.98
C ARG A 127 1.10 -15.50 -1.99
N PHE A 128 1.96 -14.57 -2.41
CA PHE A 128 1.55 -13.16 -2.56
C PHE A 128 0.59 -12.95 -3.73
N ARG A 129 0.81 -13.63 -4.86
CA ARG A 129 -0.13 -13.58 -6.00
C ARG A 129 -1.50 -14.11 -5.60
N GLN A 130 -1.56 -15.20 -4.86
CA GLN A 130 -2.81 -15.74 -4.29
C GLN A 130 -3.51 -14.72 -3.39
N LEU A 131 -2.77 -14.00 -2.54
CA LEU A 131 -3.33 -12.94 -1.69
C LEU A 131 -3.94 -11.82 -2.54
N ILE A 132 -3.24 -11.34 -3.55
CA ILE A 132 -3.74 -10.27 -4.43
C ILE A 132 -5.03 -10.71 -5.15
N GLU A 133 -5.08 -11.92 -5.69
CA GLU A 133 -6.29 -12.43 -6.35
C GLU A 133 -7.46 -12.55 -5.37
N GLN A 134 -7.22 -12.99 -4.14
CA GLN A 134 -8.24 -13.04 -3.10
C GLN A 134 -8.77 -11.65 -2.74
N LEU A 135 -7.90 -10.66 -2.59
CA LEU A 135 -8.29 -9.26 -2.34
C LEU A 135 -9.13 -8.69 -3.51
N ARG A 136 -8.74 -9.01 -4.76
CA ARG A 136 -9.49 -8.61 -5.95
C ARG A 136 -10.90 -9.20 -5.97
N LEU A 137 -11.04 -10.48 -5.64
CA LEU A 137 -12.33 -11.15 -5.57
C LEU A 137 -13.26 -10.54 -4.51
N GLU A 138 -12.71 -10.22 -3.35
CA GLU A 138 -13.48 -9.63 -2.24
C GLU A 138 -13.94 -8.20 -2.53
N LEU A 139 -13.12 -7.41 -3.20
CA LEU A 139 -13.36 -5.99 -3.45
C LEU A 139 -14.13 -5.71 -4.73
N ARG A 140 -14.20 -6.67 -5.65
CA ARG A 140 -14.96 -6.53 -6.89
C ARG A 140 -16.45 -6.48 -6.57
N PRO A 141 -17.20 -5.53 -7.16
CA PRO A 141 -18.65 -5.55 -7.04
C PRO A 141 -19.23 -6.87 -7.58
N SER A 142 -20.30 -7.36 -6.98
CA SER A 142 -21.05 -8.47 -7.56
C SER A 142 -21.65 -8.00 -8.89
N ASP A 143 -21.42 -8.76 -9.94
CA ASP A 143 -22.17 -8.58 -11.16
C ASP A 143 -23.65 -8.73 -10.81
N GLY A 144 -24.38 -7.62 -10.95
CA GLY A 144 -25.80 -7.57 -10.61
C GLY A 144 -26.66 -8.39 -11.57
#